data_fdeb713622f67275cc77918b74e83875
#
_entry.id   fdeb713622f67275cc77918b74e83875
#
_cell.length_a   1.000
_cell.length_b   1.000
_cell.length_c   1.000
_cell.angle_alpha   90.00
_cell.angle_beta   90.00
_cell.angle_gamma   90.00
#
_symmetry.space_group_name_H-M   'P 1'
#
loop_
_entity.id
_entity.type
_entity.pdbx_description
1 polymer ?
#
loop_
_entity_poly.entity_id
_entity_poly.type
_entity_poly.pdbx_seq_one_letter_code
_entity_poly.pdbx_strand_id
1 'polypeptide(L)'
;MPQLIKPFKKEELDNLKNLSYNDLAAEIIYPFIGDFMSKDDLISLISKSYSNFRSDDVVKISDLGDLKVLELFHGPTLAFKDIAMQLIGNFYQYHLGRDQKKINIIVATSGDTGAAAIDALKGKNNLNVFVLHPNNKISPVQRRLMTIHEENNVFNIAVEGNFDDCQNLVKAMFNDEKFSKAINMSGVNSINWARIIAQSVYYFYAYFKVGNGQPLSFSVPTGNFGDIYAGYLAKKLGLPIDKLIVATNKNDILHRAISGGDYSQKKVEETNTPSMDIQIASNFERLLYDVKAVSYTHLRAHETK
;
A
#
# COMPACT_ATOMS: atom_id res chain seq x y z
N MET A 1 3.93 -16.48 -0.88
CA MET A 1 4.78 -15.32 -0.54
C MET A 1 6.07 -15.42 -1.33
N PRO A 2 6.67 -14.31 -1.78
CA PRO A 2 8.02 -14.35 -2.31
C PRO A 2 8.95 -15.00 -1.30
N GLN A 3 9.91 -15.78 -1.77
CA GLN A 3 10.92 -16.35 -0.87
C GLN A 3 11.53 -15.24 -0.04
N LEU A 4 11.70 -15.49 1.26
CA LEU A 4 12.31 -14.52 2.18
C LEU A 4 13.66 -14.09 1.63
N ILE A 5 13.76 -12.81 1.32
CA ILE A 5 15.01 -12.17 0.95
C ILE A 5 15.88 -12.19 2.20
N LYS A 6 17.15 -12.45 1.99
CA LYS A 6 18.13 -12.48 3.06
C LYS A 6 18.21 -11.11 3.75
N PRO A 7 18.16 -11.06 5.10
CA PRO A 7 18.29 -9.80 5.82
C PRO A 7 19.62 -9.10 5.48
N PHE A 8 19.57 -7.78 5.40
CA PHE A 8 20.78 -6.97 5.26
C PHE A 8 21.69 -7.17 6.46
N LYS A 9 22.97 -7.33 6.21
CA LYS A 9 24.00 -7.30 7.26
C LYS A 9 24.23 -5.86 7.71
N LYS A 10 24.83 -5.68 8.88
CA LYS A 10 25.14 -4.36 9.42
C LYS A 10 25.93 -3.48 8.45
N GLU A 11 26.96 -4.03 7.82
CA GLU A 11 27.77 -3.31 6.82
C GLU A 11 26.95 -2.87 5.60
N GLU A 12 26.01 -3.72 5.15
CA GLU A 12 25.11 -3.40 4.04
C GLU A 12 24.15 -2.27 4.43
N LEU A 13 23.61 -2.29 5.66
CA LEU A 13 22.80 -1.19 6.20
C LEU A 13 23.60 0.11 6.33
N ASP A 14 24.84 0.05 6.77
CA ASP A 14 25.69 1.24 6.89
C ASP A 14 25.95 1.90 5.51
N ASN A 15 26.04 1.10 4.44
CA ASN A 15 26.18 1.60 3.07
C ASN A 15 24.91 2.30 2.55
N LEU A 16 23.71 1.96 3.07
CA LEU A 16 22.45 2.56 2.68
C LEU A 16 22.18 3.92 3.36
N LYS A 17 22.87 4.22 4.45
CA LYS A 17 22.55 5.34 5.34
C LYS A 17 22.55 6.73 4.68
N ASN A 18 23.43 6.94 3.71
CA ASN A 18 23.63 8.25 3.07
C ASN A 18 22.98 8.37 1.69
N LEU A 19 22.22 7.37 1.27
CA LEU A 19 21.54 7.38 0.00
C LEU A 19 20.39 8.39 -0.02
N SER A 20 20.10 8.94 -1.19
CA SER A 20 18.86 9.65 -1.44
C SER A 20 17.67 8.71 -1.24
N TYR A 21 16.45 9.25 -1.07
CA TYR A 21 15.26 8.40 -0.97
C TYR A 21 15.11 7.48 -2.20
N ASN A 22 15.36 8.01 -3.40
CA ASN A 22 15.23 7.25 -4.64
C ASN A 22 16.26 6.13 -4.76
N ASP A 23 17.51 6.39 -4.41
CA ASP A 23 18.57 5.38 -4.43
C ASP A 23 18.31 4.31 -3.36
N LEU A 24 17.90 4.73 -2.16
CA LEU A 24 17.51 3.83 -1.09
C LEU A 24 16.33 2.93 -1.51
N ALA A 25 15.33 3.51 -2.19
CA ALA A 25 14.21 2.74 -2.72
C ALA A 25 14.67 1.70 -3.74
N ALA A 26 15.61 2.04 -4.61
CA ALA A 26 16.15 1.09 -5.58
C ALA A 26 16.87 -0.08 -4.88
N GLU A 27 17.69 0.18 -3.88
CA GLU A 27 18.41 -0.88 -3.14
C GLU A 27 17.46 -1.82 -2.39
N ILE A 28 16.40 -1.27 -1.76
CA ILE A 28 15.44 -2.07 -1.00
C ILE A 28 14.50 -2.85 -1.91
N ILE A 29 14.07 -2.26 -3.04
CA ILE A 29 13.06 -2.86 -3.92
C ILE A 29 13.67 -3.88 -4.88
N TYR A 30 14.90 -3.63 -5.39
CA TYR A 30 15.51 -4.43 -6.43
C TYR A 30 15.56 -5.94 -6.12
N PRO A 31 15.93 -6.38 -4.89
CA PRO A 31 15.93 -7.81 -4.55
C PRO A 31 14.57 -8.51 -4.72
N PHE A 32 13.45 -7.78 -4.71
CA PHE A 32 12.10 -8.33 -4.85
C PHE A 32 11.60 -8.42 -6.29
N ILE A 33 12.32 -7.82 -7.22
CA ILE A 33 11.90 -7.71 -8.62
C ILE A 33 12.40 -8.90 -9.45
N GLY A 34 13.55 -9.50 -9.06
CA GLY A 34 14.19 -10.57 -9.82
C GLY A 34 14.54 -10.10 -11.24
N ASP A 35 14.26 -10.95 -12.23
CA ASP A 35 14.56 -10.68 -13.64
C ASP A 35 13.51 -9.80 -14.35
N PHE A 36 12.58 -9.19 -13.60
CA PHE A 36 11.52 -8.38 -14.19
C PHE A 36 12.05 -7.14 -14.92
N MET A 37 13.06 -6.47 -14.33
CA MET A 37 13.74 -5.32 -14.95
C MET A 37 15.19 -5.19 -14.46
N SER A 38 15.99 -4.44 -15.21
CA SER A 38 17.34 -4.06 -14.77
C SER A 38 17.29 -3.08 -13.58
N LYS A 39 18.38 -2.98 -12.85
CA LYS A 39 18.49 -2.01 -11.75
C LYS A 39 18.43 -0.56 -12.26
N ASP A 40 19.00 -0.28 -13.42
CA ASP A 40 19.00 1.05 -14.04
C ASP A 40 17.59 1.45 -14.47
N ASP A 41 16.82 0.51 -15.06
CA ASP A 41 15.40 0.72 -15.37
C ASP A 41 14.59 1.02 -14.10
N LEU A 42 14.86 0.30 -13.01
CA LEU A 42 14.21 0.53 -11.72
C LEU A 42 14.51 1.92 -11.17
N ILE A 43 15.78 2.34 -11.17
CA ILE A 43 16.18 3.69 -10.72
C ILE A 43 15.46 4.77 -11.53
N SER A 44 15.45 4.63 -12.86
CA SER A 44 14.74 5.55 -13.75
C SER A 44 13.24 5.60 -13.45
N LEU A 45 12.63 4.44 -13.21
CA LEU A 45 11.21 4.30 -12.91
C LEU A 45 10.86 4.90 -11.54
N ILE A 46 11.69 4.70 -10.52
CA ILE A 46 11.54 5.30 -9.20
C ILE A 46 11.62 6.83 -9.29
N SER A 47 12.64 7.35 -9.97
CA SER A 47 12.81 8.79 -10.18
C SER A 47 11.59 9.41 -10.87
N LYS A 48 11.09 8.77 -11.92
CA LYS A 48 9.85 9.18 -12.60
C LYS A 48 8.63 9.13 -11.68
N SER A 49 8.54 8.10 -10.82
CA SER A 49 7.38 7.92 -9.92
C SER A 49 7.27 9.01 -8.87
N TYR A 50 8.39 9.55 -8.42
CA TYR A 50 8.41 10.54 -7.34
C TYR A 50 8.67 11.97 -7.82
N SER A 51 8.83 12.19 -9.13
CA SER A 51 9.09 13.53 -9.70
C SER A 51 7.99 14.56 -9.44
N ASN A 52 6.75 14.12 -9.18
CA ASN A 52 5.60 15.00 -8.92
C ASN A 52 5.29 15.14 -7.43
N PHE A 53 6.16 14.63 -6.55
CA PHE A 53 6.00 14.83 -5.11
C PHE A 53 6.39 16.27 -4.73
N ARG A 54 5.74 16.79 -3.69
CA ARG A 54 5.93 18.17 -3.22
C ARG A 54 7.16 18.32 -2.31
N SER A 55 7.91 17.26 -2.13
CA SER A 55 9.14 17.21 -1.36
C SER A 55 10.19 16.45 -2.14
N ASP A 56 11.39 17.00 -2.24
CA ASP A 56 12.53 16.38 -2.92
C ASP A 56 12.90 15.02 -2.29
N ASP A 57 12.69 14.87 -0.99
CA ASP A 57 12.94 13.63 -0.25
C ASP A 57 11.75 12.66 -0.26
N VAL A 58 10.69 12.91 -1.04
CA VAL A 58 9.45 12.11 -1.11
C VAL A 58 8.65 12.13 0.19
N VAL A 59 9.32 11.95 1.33
CA VAL A 59 8.78 12.00 2.69
C VAL A 59 9.57 13.01 3.52
N LYS A 60 8.94 13.60 4.56
CA LYS A 60 9.61 14.51 5.49
C LYS A 60 9.53 13.97 6.90
N ILE A 61 10.44 14.44 7.75
CA ILE A 61 10.41 14.15 9.18
C ILE A 61 10.34 15.48 9.94
N SER A 62 9.22 15.69 10.61
CA SER A 62 9.03 16.82 11.50
C SER A 62 9.48 16.48 12.92
N ASP A 63 10.29 17.35 13.48
CA ASP A 63 10.83 17.21 14.84
C ASP A 63 9.89 17.87 15.85
N LEU A 64 9.32 17.08 16.75
CA LEU A 64 8.46 17.55 17.85
C LEU A 64 9.10 17.26 19.23
N GLY A 65 10.43 17.36 19.31
CA GLY A 65 11.17 17.03 20.53
C GLY A 65 11.33 15.53 20.74
N ASP A 66 10.64 14.98 21.72
CA ASP A 66 10.71 13.54 22.03
C ASP A 66 10.05 12.65 20.95
N LEU A 67 9.22 13.24 20.10
CA LEU A 67 8.56 12.56 19.01
C LEU A 67 9.04 13.09 17.67
N LYS A 68 9.17 12.18 16.70
CA LYS A 68 9.42 12.51 15.30
C LYS A 68 8.22 12.07 14.48
N VAL A 69 7.72 12.94 13.62
CA VAL A 69 6.58 12.64 12.74
C VAL A 69 7.10 12.39 11.34
N LEU A 70 6.95 11.17 10.86
CA LEU A 70 7.20 10.83 9.47
C LEU A 70 5.98 11.19 8.64
N GLU A 71 6.12 12.24 7.82
CA GLU A 71 5.06 12.78 6.98
C GLU A 71 5.04 12.06 5.63
N LEU A 72 3.94 11.38 5.32
CA LEU A 72 3.77 10.56 4.12
C LEU A 72 2.78 11.16 3.10
N PHE A 73 2.38 12.43 3.28
CA PHE A 73 1.33 13.09 2.50
C PHE A 73 1.84 14.10 1.46
N HIS A 74 3.09 13.97 1.02
CA HIS A 74 3.69 14.88 0.05
C HIS A 74 3.46 14.49 -1.42
N GLY A 75 2.71 13.42 -1.67
CA GLY A 75 2.34 12.97 -3.00
C GLY A 75 1.19 13.77 -3.63
N PRO A 76 0.81 13.44 -4.87
CA PRO A 76 -0.18 14.19 -5.66
C PRO A 76 -1.55 14.27 -5.02
N THR A 77 -2.01 13.20 -4.33
CA THR A 77 -3.34 13.12 -3.73
C THR A 77 -3.33 13.32 -2.21
N LEU A 78 -2.18 13.71 -1.65
CA LEU A 78 -1.99 14.00 -0.22
C LEU A 78 -2.25 12.79 0.69
N ALA A 79 -2.13 11.59 0.16
CA ALA A 79 -2.27 10.34 0.91
C ALA A 79 -0.97 9.52 0.83
N PHE A 80 -0.60 8.81 1.91
CA PHE A 80 0.57 7.92 1.92
C PHE A 80 0.53 6.86 0.81
N LYS A 81 -0.66 6.58 0.32
CA LYS A 81 -0.91 5.63 -0.77
C LYS A 81 -0.24 6.03 -2.08
N ASP A 82 0.02 7.32 -2.28
CA ASP A 82 0.72 7.83 -3.47
C ASP A 82 2.10 7.21 -3.62
N ILE A 83 2.83 6.99 -2.51
CA ILE A 83 4.18 6.43 -2.53
C ILE A 83 4.22 5.10 -3.27
N ALA A 84 3.28 4.23 -2.95
CA ALA A 84 3.20 2.92 -3.62
C ALA A 84 2.48 2.99 -4.97
N MET A 85 1.43 3.79 -5.11
CA MET A 85 0.62 3.82 -6.32
C MET A 85 1.36 4.40 -7.51
N GLN A 86 2.14 5.49 -7.34
CA GLN A 86 2.94 6.06 -8.42
C GLN A 86 3.95 5.04 -8.96
N LEU A 87 4.59 4.29 -8.07
CA LEU A 87 5.50 3.22 -8.43
C LEU A 87 4.79 2.09 -9.19
N ILE A 88 3.67 1.60 -8.66
CA ILE A 88 2.88 0.53 -9.29
C ILE A 88 2.36 0.96 -10.66
N GLY A 89 1.90 2.20 -10.81
CA GLY A 89 1.45 2.74 -12.09
C GLY A 89 2.55 2.71 -13.15
N ASN A 90 3.79 3.00 -12.77
CA ASN A 90 4.94 2.92 -13.68
C ASN A 90 5.41 1.49 -13.92
N PHE A 91 5.29 0.58 -12.95
CA PHE A 91 5.52 -0.86 -13.17
C PHE A 91 4.54 -1.44 -14.19
N TYR A 92 3.24 -1.10 -14.10
CA TYR A 92 2.27 -1.49 -15.12
C TYR A 92 2.65 -0.96 -16.49
N GLN A 93 3.00 0.32 -16.58
CA GLN A 93 3.39 0.92 -17.87
C GLN A 93 4.63 0.25 -18.48
N TYR A 94 5.62 -0.09 -17.65
CA TYR A 94 6.82 -0.81 -18.09
C TYR A 94 6.47 -2.21 -18.62
N HIS A 95 5.64 -2.95 -17.89
CA HIS A 95 5.18 -4.28 -18.29
C HIS A 95 4.39 -4.23 -19.60
N LEU A 96 3.41 -3.33 -19.71
CA LEU A 96 2.55 -3.18 -20.89
C LEU A 96 3.30 -2.69 -22.12
N GLY A 97 4.39 -1.95 -21.96
CA GLY A 97 5.27 -1.57 -23.05
C GLY A 97 5.91 -2.78 -23.75
N ARG A 98 6.07 -3.89 -23.03
CA ARG A 98 6.63 -5.15 -23.55
C ARG A 98 5.57 -6.09 -24.11
N ASP A 99 4.40 -6.19 -23.49
CA ASP A 99 3.40 -7.24 -23.80
C ASP A 99 2.22 -6.74 -24.66
N GLN A 100 2.08 -5.43 -24.86
CA GLN A 100 1.05 -4.74 -25.64
C GLN A 100 -0.41 -5.16 -25.36
N LYS A 101 -0.64 -5.92 -24.29
CA LYS A 101 -1.98 -6.31 -23.86
C LYS A 101 -2.64 -5.19 -23.08
N LYS A 102 -3.96 -5.05 -23.27
CA LYS A 102 -4.74 -4.10 -22.46
C LYS A 102 -5.06 -4.71 -21.10
N ILE A 103 -4.84 -3.95 -20.02
CA ILE A 103 -5.17 -4.34 -18.65
C ILE A 103 -6.29 -3.45 -18.13
N ASN A 104 -7.26 -4.04 -17.42
CA ASN A 104 -8.32 -3.33 -16.74
C ASN A 104 -8.10 -3.45 -15.22
N ILE A 105 -7.77 -2.33 -14.60
CA ILE A 105 -7.61 -2.23 -13.14
C ILE A 105 -8.97 -1.92 -12.55
N ILE A 106 -9.44 -2.77 -11.65
CA ILE A 106 -10.70 -2.54 -10.93
C ILE A 106 -10.39 -2.40 -9.44
N VAL A 107 -10.88 -1.32 -8.84
CA VAL A 107 -10.62 -0.99 -7.44
C VAL A 107 -11.88 -0.52 -6.73
N ALA A 108 -12.16 -1.07 -5.56
CA ALA A 108 -13.13 -0.50 -4.62
C ALA A 108 -12.41 0.47 -3.68
N THR A 109 -13.04 1.61 -3.38
CA THR A 109 -12.43 2.64 -2.54
C THR A 109 -13.43 3.31 -1.62
N SER A 110 -12.93 3.70 -0.43
CA SER A 110 -13.59 4.68 0.45
C SER A 110 -13.09 6.12 0.22
N GLY A 111 -12.23 6.34 -0.81
CA GLY A 111 -11.72 7.65 -1.21
C GLY A 111 -10.23 7.64 -1.56
N ASP A 112 -9.33 7.56 -0.59
CA ASP A 112 -7.88 7.73 -0.78
C ASP A 112 -7.25 6.77 -1.81
N THR A 113 -7.60 5.48 -1.73
CA THR A 113 -7.04 4.48 -2.64
C THR A 113 -7.48 4.74 -4.09
N GLY A 114 -8.73 5.15 -4.28
CA GLY A 114 -9.25 5.51 -5.60
C GLY A 114 -8.57 6.74 -6.17
N ALA A 115 -8.43 7.80 -5.37
CA ALA A 115 -7.75 9.02 -5.80
C ALA A 115 -6.29 8.74 -6.19
N ALA A 116 -5.54 8.01 -5.34
CA ALA A 116 -4.16 7.64 -5.62
C ALA A 116 -4.04 6.72 -6.86
N ALA A 117 -4.96 5.77 -7.05
CA ALA A 117 -4.97 4.88 -8.20
C ALA A 117 -5.26 5.65 -9.51
N ILE A 118 -6.24 6.54 -9.50
CA ILE A 118 -6.55 7.37 -10.67
C ILE A 118 -5.35 8.22 -11.03
N ASP A 119 -4.79 8.95 -10.06
CA ASP A 119 -3.65 9.82 -10.35
C ASP A 119 -2.45 9.05 -10.92
N ALA A 120 -2.15 7.88 -10.38
CA ALA A 120 -1.05 7.05 -10.83
C ALA A 120 -1.27 6.38 -12.20
N LEU A 121 -2.53 6.14 -12.59
CA LEU A 121 -2.88 5.31 -13.75
C LEU A 121 -3.52 6.10 -14.91
N LYS A 122 -3.98 7.33 -14.66
CA LYS A 122 -4.58 8.20 -15.69
C LYS A 122 -3.61 8.44 -16.85
N GLY A 123 -4.15 8.49 -18.05
CA GLY A 123 -3.40 8.76 -19.27
C GLY A 123 -2.37 7.71 -19.66
N LYS A 124 -2.28 6.57 -18.95
CA LYS A 124 -1.35 5.49 -19.32
C LYS A 124 -1.93 4.64 -20.45
N ASN A 125 -1.07 4.31 -21.42
CA ASN A 125 -1.44 3.50 -22.57
C ASN A 125 -1.76 2.05 -22.18
N ASN A 126 -2.70 1.44 -22.90
CA ASN A 126 -3.12 0.05 -22.72
C ASN A 126 -3.60 -0.30 -21.30
N LEU A 127 -4.07 0.68 -20.55
CA LEU A 127 -4.56 0.52 -19.20
C LEU A 127 -5.86 1.30 -19.02
N ASN A 128 -6.87 0.63 -18.47
CA ASN A 128 -8.07 1.31 -17.96
C ASN A 128 -8.13 1.17 -16.44
N VAL A 129 -8.69 2.17 -15.76
CA VAL A 129 -8.94 2.14 -14.33
C VAL A 129 -10.43 2.37 -14.04
N PHE A 130 -11.05 1.41 -13.38
CA PHE A 130 -12.43 1.44 -12.95
C PHE A 130 -12.44 1.58 -11.42
N VAL A 131 -13.01 2.66 -10.93
CA VAL A 131 -13.05 2.96 -9.50
C VAL A 131 -14.49 2.90 -9.01
N LEU A 132 -14.77 1.88 -8.20
CA LEU A 132 -16.07 1.70 -7.55
C LEU A 132 -16.03 2.38 -6.17
N HIS A 133 -16.96 3.28 -5.93
CA HIS A 133 -17.09 3.97 -4.65
C HIS A 133 -18.56 4.11 -4.23
N PRO A 134 -18.86 4.13 -2.92
CA PRO A 134 -20.24 4.31 -2.45
C PRO A 134 -20.76 5.71 -2.80
N ASN A 135 -21.97 5.77 -3.37
CA ASN A 135 -22.58 7.02 -3.75
C ASN A 135 -22.80 7.92 -2.52
N ASN A 136 -22.33 9.17 -2.58
CA ASN A 136 -22.43 10.20 -1.54
C ASN A 136 -21.88 9.82 -0.14
N LYS A 137 -21.03 8.77 -0.04
CA LYS A 137 -20.45 8.30 1.24
C LYS A 137 -18.92 8.38 1.27
N ILE A 138 -18.35 9.24 0.45
CA ILE A 138 -16.92 9.60 0.48
C ILE A 138 -16.79 11.10 0.72
N SER A 139 -15.68 11.53 1.29
CA SER A 139 -15.47 12.95 1.57
C SER A 139 -15.53 13.80 0.30
N PRO A 140 -16.03 15.05 0.35
CA PRO A 140 -16.06 15.93 -0.83
C PRO A 140 -14.67 16.14 -1.47
N VAL A 141 -13.63 16.20 -0.65
CA VAL A 141 -12.26 16.37 -1.14
C VAL A 141 -11.79 15.14 -1.92
N GLN A 142 -11.98 13.95 -1.36
CA GLN A 142 -11.61 12.69 -2.03
C GLN A 142 -12.43 12.47 -3.31
N ARG A 143 -13.73 12.76 -3.26
CA ARG A 143 -14.58 12.71 -4.45
C ARG A 143 -14.03 13.63 -5.53
N ARG A 144 -13.70 14.88 -5.19
CA ARG A 144 -13.15 15.84 -6.13
C ARG A 144 -11.85 15.36 -6.75
N LEU A 145 -10.92 14.86 -5.93
CA LEU A 145 -9.65 14.28 -6.41
C LEU A 145 -9.84 13.12 -7.40
N MET A 146 -10.93 12.35 -7.28
CA MET A 146 -11.23 11.26 -8.22
C MET A 146 -11.92 11.74 -9.50
N THR A 147 -12.72 12.80 -9.45
CA THR A 147 -13.64 13.17 -10.54
C THR A 147 -13.21 14.37 -11.38
N ILE A 148 -12.09 15.04 -11.07
CA ILE A 148 -11.55 16.16 -11.85
C ILE A 148 -10.77 15.73 -13.11
N HIS A 149 -10.58 14.43 -13.29
CA HIS A 149 -9.78 13.87 -14.36
C HIS A 149 -10.65 13.56 -15.57
N GLU A 150 -10.21 14.01 -16.76
CA GLU A 150 -10.91 13.88 -18.03
C GLU A 150 -10.28 12.82 -18.96
N GLU A 151 -9.30 12.08 -18.45
CA GLU A 151 -8.59 11.07 -19.22
C GLU A 151 -9.52 9.89 -19.60
N ASN A 152 -9.48 9.52 -20.89
CA ASN A 152 -10.36 8.50 -21.49
C ASN A 152 -10.21 7.09 -20.91
N ASN A 153 -9.18 6.85 -20.09
CA ASN A 153 -8.93 5.55 -19.46
C ASN A 153 -9.39 5.48 -17.99
N VAL A 154 -10.10 6.52 -17.49
CA VAL A 154 -10.56 6.62 -16.10
C VAL A 154 -12.09 6.52 -16.05
N PHE A 155 -12.60 5.58 -15.27
CA PHE A 155 -14.02 5.33 -15.11
C PHE A 155 -14.39 5.32 -13.62
N ASN A 156 -15.11 6.35 -13.17
CA ASN A 156 -15.66 6.43 -11.83
C ASN A 156 -17.08 5.86 -11.80
N ILE A 157 -17.33 4.90 -10.91
CA ILE A 157 -18.61 4.21 -10.78
C ILE A 157 -19.14 4.42 -9.36
N ALA A 158 -20.16 5.25 -9.22
CA ALA A 158 -20.87 5.42 -7.96
C ALA A 158 -21.85 4.26 -7.77
N VAL A 159 -21.69 3.52 -6.68
CA VAL A 159 -22.51 2.35 -6.33
C VAL A 159 -23.52 2.74 -5.26
N GLU A 160 -24.80 2.42 -5.47
CA GLU A 160 -25.81 2.55 -4.44
C GLU A 160 -25.60 1.46 -3.37
N GLY A 161 -24.93 1.86 -2.28
CA GLY A 161 -24.53 0.94 -1.23
C GLY A 161 -23.52 1.57 -0.28
N ASN A 162 -22.70 0.73 0.32
CA ASN A 162 -21.58 1.12 1.17
C ASN A 162 -20.25 0.63 0.58
N PHE A 163 -19.14 0.85 1.31
CA PHE A 163 -17.82 0.42 0.86
C PHE A 163 -17.69 -1.11 0.75
N ASP A 164 -18.32 -1.85 1.66
CA ASP A 164 -18.30 -3.32 1.64
C ASP A 164 -19.03 -3.86 0.41
N ASP A 165 -20.11 -3.21 -0.03
CA ASP A 165 -20.82 -3.56 -1.26
C ASP A 165 -19.90 -3.39 -2.48
N CYS A 166 -19.15 -2.28 -2.55
CA CYS A 166 -18.16 -2.07 -3.60
C CYS A 166 -17.06 -3.15 -3.57
N GLN A 167 -16.55 -3.49 -2.39
CA GLN A 167 -15.55 -4.55 -2.23
C GLN A 167 -16.08 -5.93 -2.64
N ASN A 168 -17.33 -6.25 -2.28
CA ASN A 168 -17.95 -7.52 -2.61
C ASN A 168 -18.14 -7.67 -4.12
N LEU A 169 -18.52 -6.59 -4.81
CA LEU A 169 -18.59 -6.57 -6.27
C LEU A 169 -17.23 -6.86 -6.90
N VAL A 170 -16.18 -6.19 -6.44
CA VAL A 170 -14.81 -6.40 -6.95
C VAL A 170 -14.34 -7.83 -6.67
N LYS A 171 -14.58 -8.36 -5.46
CA LYS A 171 -14.26 -9.75 -5.12
C LYS A 171 -15.00 -10.75 -6.00
N ALA A 172 -16.30 -10.52 -6.25
CA ALA A 172 -17.09 -11.38 -7.14
C ALA A 172 -16.53 -11.41 -8.56
N MET A 173 -16.15 -10.25 -9.10
CA MET A 173 -15.50 -10.14 -10.42
C MET A 173 -14.15 -10.90 -10.46
N PHE A 174 -13.32 -10.82 -9.41
CA PHE A 174 -12.07 -11.56 -9.35
C PHE A 174 -12.29 -13.07 -9.22
N ASN A 175 -13.32 -13.51 -8.50
CA ASN A 175 -13.65 -14.91 -8.31
C ASN A 175 -14.27 -15.56 -9.56
N ASP A 176 -14.86 -14.79 -10.45
CA ASP A 176 -15.27 -15.24 -11.77
C ASP A 176 -14.05 -15.28 -12.70
N GLU A 177 -13.41 -16.47 -12.77
CA GLU A 177 -12.22 -16.65 -13.60
C GLU A 177 -12.47 -16.41 -15.09
N LYS A 178 -13.67 -16.68 -15.59
CA LYS A 178 -13.99 -16.45 -17.02
C LYS A 178 -14.04 -14.97 -17.29
N PHE A 179 -14.75 -14.23 -16.45
CA PHE A 179 -14.86 -12.78 -16.56
C PHE A 179 -13.47 -12.11 -16.38
N SER A 180 -12.77 -12.42 -15.30
CA SER A 180 -11.49 -11.78 -14.98
C SER A 180 -10.42 -12.01 -16.04
N LYS A 181 -10.36 -13.23 -16.63
CA LYS A 181 -9.47 -13.54 -17.75
C LYS A 181 -9.90 -12.84 -19.04
N ALA A 182 -11.21 -12.81 -19.36
CA ALA A 182 -11.73 -12.21 -20.58
C ALA A 182 -11.41 -10.72 -20.70
N ILE A 183 -11.44 -10.00 -19.58
CA ILE A 183 -11.11 -8.55 -19.55
C ILE A 183 -9.66 -8.26 -19.13
N ASN A 184 -8.83 -9.26 -18.94
CA ASN A 184 -7.48 -9.12 -18.39
C ASN A 184 -7.48 -8.26 -17.10
N MET A 185 -8.28 -8.70 -16.13
CA MET A 185 -8.51 -7.96 -14.89
C MET A 185 -7.29 -7.97 -13.97
N SER A 186 -6.97 -6.84 -13.40
CA SER A 186 -5.96 -6.70 -12.36
C SER A 186 -6.42 -5.72 -11.27
N GLY A 187 -5.64 -5.58 -10.21
CA GLY A 187 -6.00 -4.72 -9.08
C GLY A 187 -4.81 -4.12 -8.37
N VAL A 188 -5.08 -3.01 -7.67
CA VAL A 188 -4.10 -2.27 -6.88
C VAL A 188 -4.48 -2.22 -5.40
N ASN A 189 -5.21 -3.22 -4.93
CA ASN A 189 -5.71 -3.31 -3.55
C ASN A 189 -4.56 -3.30 -2.52
N SER A 190 -4.91 -3.08 -1.25
CA SER A 190 -3.93 -3.05 -0.14
C SER A 190 -3.11 -4.33 0.01
N ILE A 191 -3.61 -5.47 -0.49
CA ILE A 191 -2.91 -6.75 -0.52
C ILE A 191 -1.85 -6.86 -1.63
N ASN A 192 -1.77 -5.92 -2.56
CA ASN A 192 -0.75 -5.95 -3.60
C ASN A 192 0.64 -5.88 -2.97
N TRP A 193 1.51 -6.87 -3.29
CA TRP A 193 2.82 -6.99 -2.68
C TRP A 193 3.74 -5.80 -2.97
N ALA A 194 3.65 -5.22 -4.17
CA ALA A 194 4.42 -4.04 -4.53
C ALA A 194 4.10 -2.83 -3.62
N ARG A 195 2.86 -2.76 -3.08
CA ARG A 195 2.52 -1.73 -2.09
C ARG A 195 3.31 -1.90 -0.80
N ILE A 196 3.42 -3.13 -0.31
CA ILE A 196 4.14 -3.44 0.94
C ILE A 196 5.63 -3.12 0.77
N ILE A 197 6.22 -3.53 -0.35
CA ILE A 197 7.65 -3.29 -0.61
C ILE A 197 7.93 -1.79 -0.71
N ALA A 198 7.15 -1.04 -1.50
CA ALA A 198 7.33 0.40 -1.61
C ALA A 198 7.20 1.13 -0.27
N GLN A 199 6.29 0.67 0.59
CA GLN A 199 6.09 1.22 1.93
C GLN A 199 7.21 0.85 2.90
N SER A 200 7.92 -0.25 2.72
CA SER A 200 9.04 -0.58 3.59
C SER A 200 10.18 0.45 3.52
N VAL A 201 10.34 1.13 2.39
CA VAL A 201 11.44 2.08 2.14
C VAL A 201 11.46 3.24 3.15
N TYR A 202 10.31 3.82 3.45
CA TYR A 202 10.28 4.99 4.35
C TYR A 202 10.56 4.62 5.81
N TYR A 203 10.45 3.36 6.22
CA TYR A 203 10.93 2.91 7.54
C TYR A 203 12.46 2.92 7.59
N PHE A 204 13.13 2.45 6.52
CA PHE A 204 14.59 2.55 6.41
C PHE A 204 15.03 4.01 6.39
N TYR A 205 14.37 4.84 5.58
CA TYR A 205 14.68 6.26 5.48
C TYR A 205 14.55 6.96 6.85
N ALA A 206 13.45 6.74 7.57
CA ALA A 206 13.26 7.31 8.90
C ALA A 206 14.34 6.85 9.89
N TYR A 207 14.66 5.55 9.89
CA TYR A 207 15.71 5.02 10.75
C TYR A 207 17.07 5.68 10.47
N PHE A 208 17.47 5.82 9.22
CA PHE A 208 18.74 6.44 8.86
C PHE A 208 18.81 7.93 9.18
N LYS A 209 17.69 8.64 9.15
CA LYS A 209 17.64 10.07 9.46
C LYS A 209 17.62 10.37 10.96
N VAL A 210 16.93 9.57 11.77
CA VAL A 210 16.70 9.92 13.19
C VAL A 210 17.09 8.83 14.19
N GLY A 211 17.44 7.62 13.77
CA GLY A 211 17.71 6.50 14.67
C GLY A 211 19.04 6.59 15.40
N ASN A 212 20.01 7.34 14.89
CA ASN A 212 21.34 7.51 15.49
C ASN A 212 22.00 6.20 15.95
N GLY A 213 21.75 5.10 15.22
CA GLY A 213 22.25 3.76 15.53
C GLY A 213 21.49 3.03 16.64
N GLN A 214 20.44 3.63 17.20
CA GLN A 214 19.59 3.00 18.21
C GLN A 214 18.31 2.46 17.56
N PRO A 215 17.73 1.36 18.06
CA PRO A 215 16.45 0.85 17.58
C PRO A 215 15.34 1.90 17.74
N LEU A 216 14.47 2.02 16.72
CA LEU A 216 13.31 2.91 16.75
C LEU A 216 12.01 2.15 16.97
N SER A 217 11.08 2.78 17.68
CA SER A 217 9.68 2.35 17.74
C SER A 217 8.84 3.20 16.80
N PHE A 218 7.91 2.56 16.06
CA PHE A 218 7.00 3.25 15.16
C PHE A 218 5.55 3.08 15.62
N SER A 219 4.85 4.18 15.83
CA SER A 219 3.40 4.17 16.00
C SER A 219 2.74 4.44 14.65
N VAL A 220 1.96 3.48 14.17
CA VAL A 220 1.44 3.48 12.80
C VAL A 220 -0.09 3.47 12.83
N PRO A 221 -0.75 4.52 12.30
CA PRO A 221 -2.19 4.50 12.08
C PRO A 221 -2.56 3.31 11.17
N THR A 222 -3.36 2.38 11.70
CA THR A 222 -3.51 1.07 11.07
C THR A 222 -4.98 0.69 10.88
N GLY A 223 -5.40 0.53 9.62
CA GLY A 223 -6.65 -0.08 9.22
C GLY A 223 -6.40 -1.45 8.55
N ASN A 224 -6.07 -1.48 7.26
CA ASN A 224 -5.81 -2.70 6.48
C ASN A 224 -4.51 -3.44 6.82
N PHE A 225 -3.77 -3.02 7.81
CA PHE A 225 -2.50 -3.61 8.26
C PHE A 225 -1.35 -3.54 7.23
N GLY A 226 -1.54 -2.86 6.10
CA GLY A 226 -0.53 -2.82 5.02
C GLY A 226 0.72 -2.05 5.40
N ASP A 227 0.55 -0.85 5.94
CA ASP A 227 1.64 0.04 6.33
C ASP A 227 2.50 -0.58 7.45
N ILE A 228 1.88 -0.98 8.56
CA ILE A 228 2.62 -1.57 9.68
C ILE A 228 3.25 -2.92 9.30
N TYR A 229 2.65 -3.68 8.35
CA TYR A 229 3.26 -4.89 7.81
C TYR A 229 4.51 -4.56 6.98
N ALA A 230 4.55 -3.41 6.31
CA ALA A 230 5.75 -2.93 5.65
C ALA A 230 6.87 -2.62 6.67
N GLY A 231 6.52 -2.06 7.83
CA GLY A 231 7.45 -1.92 8.97
C GLY A 231 7.94 -3.28 9.51
N TYR A 232 7.03 -4.26 9.60
CA TYR A 232 7.41 -5.62 9.96
C TYR A 232 8.36 -6.26 8.93
N LEU A 233 8.11 -6.04 7.64
CA LEU A 233 9.02 -6.46 6.56
C LEU A 233 10.38 -5.79 6.70
N ALA A 234 10.43 -4.48 6.96
CA ALA A 234 11.68 -3.75 7.19
C ALA A 234 12.46 -4.34 8.38
N LYS A 235 11.77 -4.68 9.48
CA LYS A 235 12.38 -5.40 10.63
C LYS A 235 12.95 -6.76 10.21
N LYS A 236 12.22 -7.54 9.42
CA LYS A 236 12.69 -8.83 8.89
C LYS A 236 13.87 -8.68 7.94
N LEU A 237 13.98 -7.56 7.25
CA LEU A 237 15.13 -7.21 6.41
C LEU A 237 16.35 -6.72 7.22
N GLY A 238 16.27 -6.71 8.55
CA GLY A 238 17.39 -6.38 9.42
C GLY A 238 17.38 -4.95 9.95
N LEU A 239 16.36 -4.13 9.63
CA LEU A 239 16.25 -2.78 10.19
C LEU A 239 16.05 -2.85 11.71
N PRO A 240 16.84 -2.11 12.53
CA PRO A 240 16.69 -2.11 13.98
C PRO A 240 15.41 -1.40 14.42
N ILE A 241 14.33 -2.15 14.47
CA ILE A 241 13.02 -1.71 14.97
C ILE A 241 12.77 -2.37 16.32
N ASP A 242 12.57 -1.56 17.37
CA ASP A 242 12.17 -2.05 18.70
C ASP A 242 10.71 -2.50 18.66
N LYS A 243 9.77 -1.58 18.52
CA LYS A 243 8.33 -1.85 18.52
C LYS A 243 7.63 -1.29 17.30
N LEU A 244 6.63 -2.04 16.84
CA LEU A 244 5.62 -1.58 15.89
C LEU A 244 4.30 -1.49 16.66
N ILE A 245 3.79 -0.27 16.83
CA ILE A 245 2.60 0.02 17.62
C ILE A 245 1.44 0.23 16.67
N VAL A 246 0.43 -0.63 16.76
CA VAL A 246 -0.81 -0.52 16.00
C VAL A 246 -1.68 0.55 16.64
N ALA A 247 -1.87 1.67 15.94
CA ALA A 247 -2.80 2.72 16.36
C ALA A 247 -4.11 2.60 15.59
N THR A 248 -5.20 2.32 16.28
CA THR A 248 -6.56 2.21 15.70
C THR A 248 -7.44 3.37 16.11
N ASN A 249 -8.49 3.63 15.36
CA ASN A 249 -9.62 4.45 15.81
C ASN A 249 -10.64 3.57 16.57
N LYS A 250 -11.89 4.00 16.65
CA LYS A 250 -12.97 3.21 17.30
C LYS A 250 -13.19 1.83 16.65
N ASN A 251 -12.80 1.68 15.40
CA ASN A 251 -12.82 0.40 14.70
C ASN A 251 -11.58 -0.42 15.11
N ASP A 252 -11.66 -1.06 16.26
CA ASP A 252 -10.55 -1.58 17.06
C ASP A 252 -10.20 -3.06 16.83
N ILE A 253 -10.62 -3.64 15.72
CA ILE A 253 -10.45 -5.09 15.46
C ILE A 253 -8.99 -5.56 15.64
N LEU A 254 -8.03 -4.76 15.15
CA LEU A 254 -6.60 -5.11 15.28
C LEU A 254 -6.10 -5.00 16.72
N HIS A 255 -6.56 -3.99 17.48
CA HIS A 255 -6.25 -3.87 18.89
C HIS A 255 -6.76 -5.11 19.65
N ARG A 256 -8.02 -5.49 19.46
CA ARG A 256 -8.61 -6.69 20.10
C ARG A 256 -7.90 -7.98 19.71
N ALA A 257 -7.59 -8.12 18.42
CA ALA A 257 -6.88 -9.30 17.92
C ALA A 257 -5.50 -9.46 18.54
N ILE A 258 -4.73 -8.38 18.64
CA ILE A 258 -3.36 -8.41 19.16
C ILE A 258 -3.35 -8.55 20.68
N SER A 259 -4.26 -7.85 21.37
CA SER A 259 -4.31 -7.83 22.85
C SER A 259 -4.95 -9.06 23.46
N GLY A 260 -5.99 -9.62 22.81
CA GLY A 260 -6.81 -10.70 23.39
C GLY A 260 -7.14 -11.84 22.43
N GLY A 261 -6.64 -11.81 21.19
CA GLY A 261 -6.94 -12.84 20.18
C GLY A 261 -8.36 -12.74 19.58
N ASP A 262 -9.11 -11.67 19.89
CA ASP A 262 -10.47 -11.46 19.36
C ASP A 262 -10.41 -10.76 18.00
N TYR A 263 -10.62 -11.51 16.93
CA TYR A 263 -10.74 -10.98 15.56
C TYR A 263 -12.19 -11.04 15.05
N SER A 264 -13.17 -11.00 15.95
CA SER A 264 -14.59 -10.95 15.57
C SER A 264 -14.96 -9.62 14.94
N GLN A 265 -15.71 -9.64 13.84
CA GLN A 265 -16.17 -8.44 13.16
C GLN A 265 -17.27 -7.75 13.97
N LYS A 266 -17.21 -6.43 14.06
CA LYS A 266 -18.25 -5.57 14.61
C LYS A 266 -18.83 -4.69 13.50
N LYS A 267 -19.92 -3.99 13.79
CA LYS A 267 -20.40 -2.94 12.90
C LYS A 267 -19.37 -1.84 12.78
N VAL A 268 -19.12 -1.38 11.55
CA VAL A 268 -18.23 -0.24 11.31
C VAL A 268 -18.83 1.03 11.91
N GLU A 269 -18.04 1.76 12.68
CA GLU A 269 -18.38 3.09 13.19
C GLU A 269 -17.70 4.16 12.31
N GLU A 270 -18.49 5.14 11.85
CA GLU A 270 -17.97 6.28 11.10
C GLU A 270 -17.15 7.20 12.02
N THR A 271 -15.93 7.57 11.57
CA THR A 271 -15.01 8.43 12.33
C THR A 271 -14.45 9.54 11.44
N ASN A 272 -13.66 10.44 12.05
CA ASN A 272 -12.92 11.47 11.31
C ASN A 272 -11.74 10.90 10.49
N THR A 273 -11.50 9.60 10.55
CA THR A 273 -10.45 8.89 9.82
C THR A 273 -11.03 7.77 8.95
N PRO A 274 -11.86 8.11 7.93
CA PRO A 274 -12.69 7.13 7.21
C PRO A 274 -11.89 6.05 6.49
N SER A 275 -10.66 6.30 6.08
CA SER A 275 -9.79 5.29 5.49
C SER A 275 -9.33 4.20 6.48
N MET A 276 -9.59 4.39 7.78
CA MET A 276 -9.32 3.44 8.86
C MET A 276 -10.59 2.86 9.50
N ASP A 277 -11.78 3.20 8.99
CA ASP A 277 -13.06 2.64 9.42
C ASP A 277 -13.24 1.25 8.84
N ILE A 278 -12.50 0.28 9.39
CA ILE A 278 -12.31 -1.06 8.85
C ILE A 278 -12.53 -2.09 9.96
N GLN A 279 -13.27 -3.15 9.64
CA GLN A 279 -13.48 -4.32 10.51
C GLN A 279 -12.93 -5.62 9.91
N ILE A 280 -12.20 -5.54 8.77
CA ILE A 280 -11.43 -6.65 8.18
C ILE A 280 -10.10 -6.10 7.69
N ALA A 281 -9.00 -6.46 8.36
CA ALA A 281 -7.67 -5.99 8.02
C ALA A 281 -6.98 -6.97 7.06
N SER A 282 -7.07 -6.70 5.75
CA SER A 282 -6.67 -7.62 4.68
C SER A 282 -5.23 -8.13 4.74
N ASN A 283 -4.30 -7.37 5.34
CA ASN A 283 -2.90 -7.78 5.46
C ASN A 283 -2.55 -8.40 6.82
N PHE A 284 -3.49 -8.44 7.77
CA PHE A 284 -3.25 -9.11 9.06
C PHE A 284 -3.03 -10.61 8.90
N GLU A 285 -3.71 -11.23 7.92
CA GLU A 285 -3.49 -12.63 7.56
C GLU A 285 -2.03 -12.93 7.18
N ARG A 286 -1.33 -11.97 6.56
CA ARG A 286 0.10 -12.13 6.23
C ARG A 286 0.95 -12.29 7.48
N LEU A 287 0.68 -11.49 8.52
CA LEU A 287 1.36 -11.61 9.79
C LEU A 287 1.05 -12.96 10.44
N LEU A 288 -0.21 -13.37 10.46
CA LEU A 288 -0.62 -14.66 11.02
C LEU A 288 0.05 -15.82 10.29
N TYR A 289 0.13 -15.77 8.97
CA TYR A 289 0.85 -16.76 8.17
C TYR A 289 2.34 -16.83 8.54
N ASP A 290 3.00 -15.67 8.63
CA ASP A 290 4.43 -15.59 8.95
C ASP A 290 4.74 -16.10 10.38
N VAL A 291 3.87 -15.75 11.35
CA VAL A 291 4.11 -16.08 12.76
C VAL A 291 3.72 -17.52 13.08
N LYS A 292 2.66 -18.04 12.46
CA LYS A 292 2.13 -19.36 12.81
C LYS A 292 2.52 -20.47 11.83
N ALA A 293 3.18 -20.15 10.72
CA ALA A 293 3.50 -21.11 9.65
C ALA A 293 2.27 -21.93 9.18
N VAL A 294 1.08 -21.36 9.23
CA VAL A 294 -0.19 -22.04 8.92
C VAL A 294 -0.45 -21.94 7.43
N SER A 295 -0.91 -23.03 6.81
CA SER A 295 -1.30 -23.01 5.40
C SER A 295 -2.48 -22.05 5.19
N TYR A 296 -2.44 -21.29 4.08
CA TYR A 296 -3.47 -20.32 3.70
C TYR A 296 -4.89 -20.89 3.66
N THR A 297 -5.02 -22.20 3.39
CA THR A 297 -6.29 -22.95 3.37
C THR A 297 -6.94 -23.02 4.75
N HIS A 298 -6.17 -23.09 5.82
CA HIS A 298 -6.71 -23.14 7.19
C HIS A 298 -7.17 -21.78 7.70
N LEU A 299 -6.54 -20.68 7.25
CA LEU A 299 -6.96 -19.34 7.62
C LEU A 299 -8.31 -18.97 7.01
N ARG A 300 -8.56 -19.34 5.74
CA ARG A 300 -9.86 -19.11 5.07
C ARG A 300 -11.01 -19.90 5.69
N ALA A 301 -10.76 -21.06 6.28
CA ALA A 301 -11.81 -21.87 6.91
C ALA A 301 -12.45 -21.19 8.14
N HIS A 302 -11.79 -20.18 8.72
CA HIS A 302 -12.33 -19.39 9.83
C HIS A 302 -13.12 -18.14 9.39
N GLU A 303 -13.03 -17.73 8.13
CA GLU A 303 -13.79 -16.59 7.59
C GLU A 303 -15.20 -16.98 7.12
N THR A 304 -15.49 -18.26 6.97
CA THR A 304 -16.77 -18.80 6.42
C THR A 304 -17.71 -19.38 7.46
N LYS A 305 -17.48 -19.11 8.76
CA LYS A 305 -18.40 -19.51 9.83
C LYS A 305 -19.06 -18.32 10.49
#